data_41ab77e8f86d1ca774a5cedb72e6856a
#
_entry.id   41ab77e8f86d1ca774a5cedb72e6856a
#
_cell.length_a   1.000
_cell.length_b   1.000
_cell.length_c   1.000
_cell.angle_alpha   90.00
_cell.angle_beta   90.00
_cell.angle_gamma   90.00
#
_symmetry.space_group_name_H-M   'P 1'
#
loop_
_entity.id
_entity.type
_entity.pdbx_description
1 polymer ?
#
loop_
_entity_poly.entity_id
_entity_poly.type
_entity_poly.pdbx_seq_one_letter_code
_entity_poly.pdbx_strand_id
1 'polypeptide(L)' 'MLTILELREKAKKSLGDKFDIRQFHEVVLSNGSVPLDVLEELVDRWIKSKQAG' A
#
# COMPACT_ATOMS: atom_id res chain seq x y z
N MET A 1 11.14 -7.78 9.88
CA MET A 1 11.11 -6.36 9.54
C MET A 1 10.39 -6.11 8.23
N LEU A 2 9.46 -5.16 8.21
CA LEU A 2 8.67 -4.87 7.03
C LEU A 2 9.39 -3.88 6.11
N THR A 3 9.38 -4.14 4.82
CA THR A 3 9.99 -3.25 3.84
C THR A 3 8.93 -2.76 2.86
N ILE A 4 9.29 -1.74 2.06
CA ILE A 4 8.38 -1.24 1.03
C ILE A 4 8.05 -2.33 0.02
N LEU A 5 9.01 -3.19 -0.28
CA LEU A 5 8.78 -4.32 -1.18
C LEU A 5 7.74 -5.28 -0.62
N GLU A 6 7.80 -5.53 0.68
CA GLU A 6 6.82 -6.38 1.33
C GLU A 6 5.43 -5.77 1.32
N LEU A 7 5.33 -4.46 1.51
CA LEU A 7 4.06 -3.75 1.41
C LEU A 7 3.47 -3.86 0.00
N ARG A 8 4.32 -3.73 -1.00
CA ARG A 8 3.89 -3.87 -2.39
C ARG A 8 3.37 -5.27 -2.67
N GLU A 9 4.08 -6.27 -2.20
CA GLU A 9 3.68 -7.67 -2.36
C GLU A 9 2.34 -7.93 -1.67
N LYS A 10 2.18 -7.41 -0.47
CA LYS A 10 0.94 -7.54 0.28
C LYS A 10 -0.23 -6.92 -0.47
N ALA A 11 -0.04 -5.72 -0.99
CA ALA A 11 -1.07 -5.03 -1.75
C ALA A 11 -1.41 -5.79 -3.03
N LYS A 12 -0.39 -6.27 -3.72
CA LYS A 12 -0.58 -7.03 -4.95
C LYS A 12 -1.37 -8.30 -4.71
N LYS A 13 -1.05 -9.02 -3.65
CA LYS A 13 -1.77 -10.26 -3.29
C LYS A 13 -3.21 -9.96 -2.88
N SER A 14 -3.42 -8.88 -2.14
CA SER A 14 -4.75 -8.53 -1.65
C SER A 14 -5.66 -8.00 -2.75
N LEU A 15 -5.11 -7.24 -3.67
CA LEU A 15 -5.90 -6.60 -4.72
C LEU A 15 -5.94 -7.38 -6.03
N GLY A 16 -4.93 -8.20 -6.28
CA GLY A 16 -4.86 -8.97 -7.52
C GLY A 16 -4.92 -8.04 -8.74
N ASP A 17 -5.94 -8.22 -9.58
CA ASP A 17 -6.11 -7.41 -10.78
C ASP A 17 -6.43 -5.95 -10.49
N LYS A 18 -6.90 -5.65 -9.30
CA LYS A 18 -7.22 -4.28 -8.90
C LYS A 18 -6.00 -3.50 -8.43
N PHE A 19 -4.87 -4.16 -8.29
CA PHE A 19 -3.65 -3.50 -7.85
C PHE A 19 -3.18 -2.50 -8.91
N ASP A 20 -2.92 -1.25 -8.47
CA ASP A 20 -2.41 -0.20 -9.32
C ASP A 20 -1.09 0.29 -8.77
N ILE A 21 -0.01 0.01 -9.47
CA ILE A 21 1.33 0.36 -9.04
C ILE A 21 1.51 1.88 -8.94
N ARG A 22 0.83 2.63 -9.79
CA ARG A 22 0.90 4.10 -9.74
C ARG A 22 0.29 4.63 -8.47
N GLN A 23 -0.88 4.12 -8.11
CA GLN A 23 -1.55 4.53 -6.87
C GLN A 23 -0.75 4.11 -5.66
N PHE A 24 -0.15 2.94 -5.71
CA PHE A 24 0.72 2.49 -4.63
C PHE A 24 1.89 3.45 -4.44
N HIS A 25 2.54 3.84 -5.53
CA HIS A 25 3.64 4.80 -5.48
C HIS A 25 3.18 6.14 -4.93
N GLU A 26 2.00 6.59 -5.31
CA GLU A 26 1.45 7.84 -4.77
C GLU A 26 1.26 7.76 -3.26
N VAL A 27 0.72 6.66 -2.76
CA VAL A 27 0.56 6.48 -1.32
C VAL A 27 1.91 6.54 -0.61
N VAL A 28 2.91 5.86 -1.16
CA VAL A 28 4.25 5.84 -0.58
C VAL A 28 4.90 7.23 -0.64
N LEU A 29 4.83 7.89 -1.78
CA LEU A 29 5.45 9.19 -1.98
C LEU A 29 4.78 10.28 -1.15
N SER A 30 3.45 10.25 -1.07
CA SER A 30 2.70 11.23 -0.29
C SER A 30 2.98 11.11 1.20
N ASN A 31 3.41 9.94 1.65
CA ASN A 31 3.65 9.66 3.06
C ASN A 31 5.09 9.23 3.32
N GLY A 32 6.02 9.70 2.49
CA GLY A 32 7.41 9.31 2.57
C GLY A 32 8.13 9.69 3.86
N SER A 33 7.57 10.64 4.60
CA SER A 33 8.17 11.12 5.84
C SER A 33 7.72 10.36 7.07
N VAL A 34 6.76 9.44 6.91
CA VAL A 34 6.21 8.72 8.06
C VAL A 34 6.99 7.43 8.33
N PRO A 35 6.94 6.94 9.58
CA PRO A 35 7.54 5.65 9.90
C PRO A 35 6.89 4.52 9.12
N LEU A 36 7.61 3.43 8.98
CA LEU A 36 7.12 2.28 8.22
C LEU A 36 5.82 1.71 8.78
N ASP A 37 5.67 1.75 10.11
CA ASP A 37 4.44 1.29 10.76
C ASP A 37 3.22 2.08 10.30
N VAL A 38 3.37 3.39 10.22
CA VAL A 38 2.29 4.27 9.75
C VAL A 38 2.04 4.04 8.27
N LEU A 39 3.09 3.87 7.50
CA LEU A 39 2.96 3.61 6.08
C LEU A 39 2.20 2.31 5.82
N GLU A 40 2.47 1.29 6.63
CA GLU A 40 1.74 0.02 6.54
C GLU A 40 0.24 0.22 6.76
N GLU A 41 -0.13 1.00 7.77
CA GLU A 41 -1.52 1.32 8.02
C GLU A 41 -2.18 2.02 6.84
N LEU A 42 -1.47 2.97 6.27
CA LEU A 42 -1.99 3.73 5.12
C LEU A 42 -2.19 2.82 3.90
N VAL A 43 -1.25 1.92 3.67
CA VAL A 43 -1.36 0.95 2.60
C VAL A 43 -2.54 0.01 2.84
N ASP A 44 -2.72 -0.44 4.07
CA ASP A 44 -3.85 -1.30 4.43
C ASP A 44 -5.18 -0.59 4.17
N ARG A 45 -5.30 0.67 4.54
CA ARG A 45 -6.50 1.46 4.30
C ARG A 45 -6.77 1.59 2.81
N TRP A 46 -5.73 1.84 2.04
CA TRP A 46 -5.85 1.93 0.59
C TRP A 46 -6.34 0.61 0.00
N ILE A 47 -5.78 -0.50 0.47
CA ILE A 47 -6.18 -1.84 0.01
C ILE A 47 -7.66 -2.07 0.30
N LYS A 48 -8.10 -1.77 1.51
CA LYS A 48 -9.50 -1.94 1.90
C LYS A 48 -10.42 -1.08 1.06
N SER A 49 -10.00 0.13 0.79
CA SER A 49 -10.76 1.05 -0.05
C SER A 49 -10.96 0.47 -1.46
N LYS A 50 -9.93 -0.12 -2.01
CA LYS A 50 -10.00 -0.73 -3.33
C LYS A 50 -10.87 -1.98 -3.34
N GLN A 51 -10.81 -2.76 -2.27
CA GLN A 51 -11.62 -3.97 -2.17
C GLN A 51 -13.10 -3.65 -1.98
N ALA A 52 -13.38 -2.57 -1.28
CA ALA A 52 -14.77 -2.16 -1.03
C ALA A 52 -15.41 -1.49 -2.24
N GLY A 53 -14.59 -0.90 -3.08
CA GLY A 53 -15.06 -0.24 -4.29
C GLY A 53 -15.03 -1.11 -5.48
#